data_5247d06da1d5efac2b1afa8e00ae1745
#
_entry.id   5247d06da1d5efac2b1afa8e00ae1745
#
_cell.length_a   1.000
_cell.length_b   1.000
_cell.length_c   1.000
_cell.angle_alpha   90.00
_cell.angle_beta   90.00
_cell.angle_gamma   90.00
#
_symmetry.space_group_name_H-M   'P 1'
#
loop_
_entity.id
_entity.type
_entity.pdbx_description
1 polymer ?
#
loop_
_entity_poly.entity_id
_entity_poly.type
_entity_poly.pdbx_seq_one_letter_code
_entity_poly.pdbx_strand_id
1 'polypeptide(L)'
;MPEEIKLIWRAPVVRDENGMFQHPDLPDFDEGDGDKCKAWIAEQGLEVCMVSLEYADEAIANRYFESHDPDCSYWEPERPTGGDWFCLAIHGTDDGPVCWWGRREAKP
;
A
#
# COMPACT_ATOMS: atom_id res chain seq x y z
N MET A 1 17.35 20.23 19.61
CA MET A 1 16.25 20.55 18.69
C MET A 1 15.49 19.31 18.31
N PRO A 2 14.18 19.33 18.48
CA PRO A 2 13.41 18.19 18.00
C PRO A 2 13.52 18.12 16.49
N GLU A 3 13.69 16.95 15.97
CA GLU A 3 13.68 16.73 14.53
C GLU A 3 12.24 16.90 14.05
N GLU A 4 12.08 17.61 12.96
CA GLU A 4 10.78 17.72 12.35
C GLU A 4 10.45 16.38 11.66
N ILE A 5 9.29 15.84 11.99
CA ILE A 5 8.82 14.63 11.32
C ILE A 5 8.31 15.05 9.95
N LYS A 6 8.91 14.48 8.92
CA LYS A 6 8.45 14.71 7.56
C LYS A 6 7.18 13.91 7.34
N LEU A 7 6.07 14.62 7.15
CA LEU A 7 4.79 13.97 6.89
C LEU A 7 4.70 13.52 5.44
N ILE A 8 4.19 12.31 5.26
CA ILE A 8 3.99 11.74 3.95
C ILE A 8 2.69 12.27 3.34
N TRP A 9 2.73 12.66 2.07
CA TRP A 9 1.59 13.20 1.34
C TRP A 9 1.37 12.42 0.06
N ARG A 10 0.19 12.61 -0.54
CA ARG A 10 -0.13 12.00 -1.83
C ARG A 10 0.96 12.27 -2.86
N ALA A 11 1.33 11.23 -3.58
CA ALA A 11 2.30 11.34 -4.67
C ALA A 11 1.74 10.65 -5.92
N PRO A 12 2.24 11.00 -7.11
CA PRO A 12 1.84 10.29 -8.32
C PRO A 12 2.17 8.81 -8.21
N VAL A 13 1.24 7.96 -8.63
CA VAL A 13 1.44 6.51 -8.61
C VAL A 13 2.00 6.09 -9.96
N VAL A 14 3.28 5.72 -9.97
CA VAL A 14 3.95 5.22 -11.16
C VAL A 14 4.33 3.77 -10.90
N ARG A 15 3.52 2.86 -11.43
CA ARG A 15 3.72 1.42 -11.23
C ARG A 15 4.79 0.92 -12.19
N ASP A 16 5.58 -0.05 -11.74
CA ASP A 16 6.60 -0.65 -12.60
C ASP A 16 5.96 -1.67 -13.56
N GLU A 17 6.80 -2.38 -14.31
CA GLU A 17 6.33 -3.36 -15.30
C GLU A 17 5.50 -4.49 -14.70
N ASN A 18 5.68 -4.77 -13.41
CA ASN A 18 4.91 -5.79 -12.70
C ASN A 18 3.71 -5.20 -11.94
N GLY A 19 3.51 -3.90 -12.04
CA GLY A 19 2.41 -3.22 -11.35
C GLY A 19 2.72 -2.87 -9.90
N MET A 20 3.97 -2.97 -9.49
CA MET A 20 4.40 -2.65 -8.13
C MET A 20 4.64 -1.16 -7.98
N PHE A 21 4.51 -0.66 -6.76
CA PHE A 21 4.72 0.74 -6.45
C PHE A 21 5.15 0.90 -5.01
N GLN A 22 6.04 1.86 -4.77
CA GLN A 22 6.38 2.29 -3.42
C GLN A 22 6.43 3.80 -3.40
N HIS A 23 5.70 4.40 -2.46
CA HIS A 23 5.72 5.84 -2.28
C HIS A 23 7.16 6.28 -1.99
N PRO A 24 7.65 7.36 -2.63
CA PRO A 24 9.06 7.77 -2.46
C PRO A 24 9.43 8.13 -1.01
N ASP A 25 8.46 8.52 -0.20
CA ASP A 25 8.71 8.87 1.20
C ASP A 25 8.37 7.73 2.18
N LEU A 26 7.97 6.57 1.67
CA LEU A 26 7.68 5.42 2.52
C LEU A 26 8.99 4.71 2.87
N PRO A 27 9.30 4.55 4.16
CA PRO A 27 10.50 3.81 4.54
C PRO A 27 10.44 2.34 4.11
N ASP A 28 11.60 1.74 3.92
CA ASP A 28 11.67 0.31 3.66
C ASP A 28 11.52 -0.45 4.97
N PHE A 29 10.50 -1.28 5.05
CA PHE A 29 10.28 -2.14 6.19
C PHE A 29 10.49 -3.59 5.76
N ASP A 30 11.32 -4.29 6.52
CA ASP A 30 11.56 -5.72 6.32
C ASP A 30 10.49 -6.52 7.07
N GLU A 31 10.47 -7.82 6.81
CA GLU A 31 9.52 -8.73 7.41
C GLU A 31 9.53 -8.68 8.95
N GLY A 32 10.69 -8.43 9.54
CA GLY A 32 10.82 -8.33 10.99
C GLY A 32 10.52 -6.95 11.57
N ASP A 33 10.15 -5.98 10.74
CA ASP A 33 10.00 -4.58 11.14
C ASP A 33 8.54 -4.17 11.43
N GLY A 34 7.67 -5.13 11.72
CA GLY A 34 6.25 -4.85 11.98
C GLY A 34 6.02 -3.79 13.05
N ASP A 35 6.77 -3.85 14.14
CA ASP A 35 6.64 -2.87 15.23
C ASP A 35 7.12 -1.48 14.79
N LYS A 36 8.18 -1.42 14.02
CA LYS A 36 8.68 -0.15 13.46
C LYS A 36 7.68 0.46 12.50
N CYS A 37 7.06 -0.38 11.67
CA CYS A 37 6.04 0.05 10.73
C CYS A 37 4.84 0.64 11.48
N LYS A 38 4.35 -0.03 12.51
CA LYS A 38 3.24 0.47 13.33
C LYS A 38 3.58 1.79 13.99
N ALA A 39 4.80 1.90 14.54
CA ALA A 39 5.25 3.13 15.17
C ALA A 39 5.31 4.28 14.15
N TRP A 40 5.82 4.01 12.95
CA TRP A 40 5.89 5.00 11.90
C TRP A 40 4.50 5.48 11.48
N ILE A 41 3.56 4.55 11.31
CA ILE A 41 2.17 4.87 10.96
C ILE A 41 1.55 5.80 12.02
N ALA A 42 1.72 5.44 13.30
CA ALA A 42 1.22 6.25 14.40
C ALA A 42 1.85 7.63 14.44
N GLU A 43 3.16 7.70 14.22
CA GLU A 43 3.91 8.94 14.22
C GLU A 43 3.45 9.86 13.09
N GLN A 44 3.10 9.30 11.94
CA GLN A 44 2.58 10.04 10.80
C GLN A 44 1.12 10.48 10.98
N GLY A 45 0.41 9.93 11.95
CA GLY A 45 -1.01 10.20 12.11
C GLY A 45 -1.83 9.64 10.96
N LEU A 46 -1.44 8.47 10.47
CA LEU A 46 -2.12 7.85 9.32
C LEU A 46 -3.08 6.76 9.75
N GLU A 47 -4.15 6.63 8.99
CA GLU A 47 -4.99 5.45 8.96
C GLU A 47 -4.56 4.65 7.72
N VAL A 48 -4.29 3.38 7.90
CA VAL A 48 -3.84 2.52 6.81
C VAL A 48 -4.83 1.38 6.58
N CYS A 49 -5.19 1.19 5.32
CA CYS A 49 -6.06 0.09 4.92
C CYS A 49 -5.35 -0.72 3.85
N MET A 50 -5.28 -2.02 4.04
CA MET A 50 -4.64 -2.92 3.08
C MET A 50 -5.71 -3.64 2.27
N VAL A 51 -5.53 -3.63 0.95
CA VAL A 51 -6.43 -4.31 0.01
C VAL A 51 -5.61 -5.36 -0.73
N SER A 52 -6.04 -6.62 -0.63
CA SER A 52 -5.33 -7.73 -1.24
C SER A 52 -5.96 -8.14 -2.56
N LEU A 53 -5.12 -8.45 -3.55
CA LEU A 53 -5.58 -8.98 -4.83
C LEU A 53 -6.35 -10.29 -4.63
N GLU A 54 -5.98 -11.08 -3.62
CA GLU A 54 -6.65 -12.33 -3.27
C GLU A 54 -8.16 -12.16 -3.09
N TYR A 55 -8.57 -10.99 -2.60
CA TYR A 55 -9.99 -10.69 -2.35
C TYR A 55 -10.60 -9.80 -3.43
N ALA A 56 -9.90 -9.63 -4.56
CA ALA A 56 -10.41 -8.86 -5.68
C ALA A 56 -11.46 -9.66 -6.45
N ASP A 57 -11.95 -9.08 -7.54
CA ASP A 57 -12.84 -9.77 -8.47
C ASP A 57 -12.26 -11.14 -8.81
N GLU A 58 -13.10 -12.15 -8.78
CA GLU A 58 -12.70 -13.54 -9.05
C GLU A 58 -11.90 -13.68 -10.34
N ALA A 59 -12.28 -12.99 -11.39
CA ALA A 59 -11.58 -13.05 -12.66
C ALA A 59 -10.14 -12.55 -12.55
N ILE A 60 -9.93 -11.47 -11.80
CA ILE A 60 -8.61 -10.89 -11.58
C ILE A 60 -7.76 -11.80 -10.69
N ALA A 61 -8.34 -12.27 -9.60
CA ALA A 61 -7.64 -13.16 -8.67
C ALA A 61 -7.21 -14.45 -9.39
N ASN A 62 -8.12 -15.07 -10.15
CA ASN A 62 -7.81 -16.28 -10.89
C ASN A 62 -6.73 -16.04 -11.93
N ARG A 63 -6.81 -14.92 -12.65
CA ARG A 63 -5.79 -14.56 -13.64
C ARG A 63 -4.39 -14.51 -13.02
N TYR A 64 -4.27 -13.88 -11.86
CA TYR A 64 -2.99 -13.77 -11.19
C TYR A 64 -2.48 -15.12 -10.71
N PHE A 65 -3.30 -15.87 -9.98
CA PHE A 65 -2.86 -17.10 -9.35
C PHE A 65 -2.66 -18.23 -10.36
N GLU A 66 -3.35 -18.21 -11.49
CA GLU A 66 -3.17 -19.20 -12.55
C GLU A 66 -1.99 -18.88 -13.48
N SER A 67 -1.58 -17.64 -13.56
CA SER A 67 -0.54 -17.21 -14.49
C SER A 67 0.86 -17.63 -14.09
N HIS A 68 1.11 -17.77 -12.79
CA HIS A 68 2.46 -18.00 -12.24
C HIS A 68 3.43 -16.87 -12.59
N ASP A 69 2.92 -15.71 -12.93
CA ASP A 69 3.66 -14.52 -13.33
C ASP A 69 3.51 -13.47 -12.23
N PRO A 70 4.59 -12.79 -11.82
CA PRO A 70 4.49 -11.75 -10.79
C PRO A 70 3.76 -10.49 -11.24
N ASP A 71 3.50 -10.35 -12.55
CA ASP A 71 2.83 -9.17 -13.07
C ASP A 71 1.37 -9.08 -12.61
N CYS A 72 1.04 -7.98 -11.93
CA CYS A 72 -0.34 -7.67 -11.54
C CYS A 72 -0.73 -6.27 -12.04
N SER A 73 -0.08 -5.79 -13.10
CA SER A 73 -0.31 -4.44 -13.61
C SER A 73 -1.75 -4.19 -14.10
N TYR A 74 -2.48 -5.24 -14.42
CA TYR A 74 -3.90 -5.16 -14.81
C TYR A 74 -4.84 -4.99 -13.61
N TRP A 75 -4.33 -5.18 -12.36
CA TRP A 75 -5.13 -5.04 -11.15
C TRP A 75 -5.22 -3.58 -10.75
N GLU A 76 -6.45 -3.10 -10.58
CA GLU A 76 -6.72 -1.78 -10.03
C GLU A 76 -7.21 -1.95 -8.60
N PRO A 77 -6.35 -1.77 -7.59
CA PRO A 77 -6.77 -1.94 -6.20
C PRO A 77 -7.94 -1.02 -5.87
N GLU A 78 -8.96 -1.57 -5.23
CA GLU A 78 -10.13 -0.80 -4.86
C GLU A 78 -9.79 0.18 -3.74
N ARG A 79 -10.15 1.45 -3.94
CA ARG A 79 -9.96 2.45 -2.91
C ARG A 79 -10.98 2.24 -1.80
N PRO A 80 -10.56 2.25 -0.53
CA PRO A 80 -11.50 2.10 0.59
C PRO A 80 -12.55 3.22 0.58
N THR A 81 -13.70 2.97 1.20
CA THR A 81 -14.75 3.98 1.34
C THR A 81 -14.25 5.14 2.20
N GLY A 82 -14.76 6.32 1.92
CA GLY A 82 -14.32 7.54 2.54
C GLY A 82 -13.45 8.35 1.60
N GLY A 83 -12.99 9.50 2.05
CA GLY A 83 -12.20 10.39 1.22
C GLY A 83 -10.71 10.37 1.58
N ASP A 84 -9.92 11.00 0.74
CA ASP A 84 -8.53 11.34 0.99
C ASP A 84 -7.55 10.16 1.04
N TRP A 85 -7.96 8.97 0.60
CA TRP A 85 -7.04 7.84 0.51
C TRP A 85 -6.03 8.05 -0.61
N PHE A 86 -4.77 7.74 -0.34
CA PHE A 86 -3.72 7.74 -1.36
C PHE A 86 -2.92 6.45 -1.25
N CYS A 87 -2.33 6.02 -2.37
CA CYS A 87 -1.59 4.77 -2.41
C CYS A 87 -0.21 4.94 -1.78
N LEU A 88 0.11 4.07 -0.82
CA LEU A 88 1.44 4.05 -0.20
C LEU A 88 2.34 3.03 -0.87
N ALA A 89 1.80 1.87 -1.21
CA ALA A 89 2.59 0.80 -1.81
C ALA A 89 1.70 -0.26 -2.45
N ILE A 90 2.23 -0.91 -3.46
CA ILE A 90 1.66 -2.13 -4.03
C ILE A 90 2.83 -3.10 -4.09
N HIS A 91 2.77 -4.18 -3.32
CA HIS A 91 3.88 -5.13 -3.29
C HIS A 91 3.38 -6.56 -3.14
N GLY A 92 4.27 -7.51 -3.48
CA GLY A 92 3.95 -8.92 -3.37
C GLY A 92 4.11 -9.44 -1.97
N THR A 93 3.25 -10.39 -1.60
CA THR A 93 3.35 -11.14 -0.34
C THR A 93 3.20 -12.62 -0.65
N ASP A 94 3.34 -13.46 0.37
CA ASP A 94 3.12 -14.90 0.21
C ASP A 94 1.69 -15.22 -0.25
N ASP A 95 0.75 -14.32 0.06
CA ASP A 95 -0.65 -14.48 -0.32
C ASP A 95 -1.02 -13.67 -1.57
N GLY A 96 -0.03 -13.17 -2.30
CA GLY A 96 -0.23 -12.36 -3.50
C GLY A 96 -0.02 -10.88 -3.26
N PRO A 97 -0.24 -10.06 -4.29
CA PRO A 97 -0.06 -8.62 -4.17
C PRO A 97 -1.04 -7.96 -3.21
N VAL A 98 -0.57 -6.93 -2.53
CA VAL A 98 -1.38 -6.14 -1.61
C VAL A 98 -1.12 -4.66 -1.86
N CYS A 99 -2.17 -3.85 -1.76
CA CYS A 99 -2.08 -2.40 -1.88
C CYS A 99 -2.29 -1.77 -0.50
N TRP A 100 -1.41 -0.87 -0.14
CA TRP A 100 -1.52 -0.10 1.10
C TRP A 100 -2.11 1.27 0.77
N TRP A 101 -3.30 1.53 1.28
CA TRP A 101 -3.94 2.84 1.20
C TRP A 101 -3.73 3.57 2.51
N GLY A 102 -3.39 4.85 2.44
CA GLY A 102 -3.22 5.66 3.63
C GLY A 102 -4.01 6.95 3.54
N ARG A 103 -4.42 7.46 4.68
CA ARG A 103 -5.01 8.80 4.76
C ARG A 103 -4.72 9.39 6.15
N ARG A 104 -4.77 10.70 6.25
CA ARG A 104 -4.64 11.35 7.55
C ARG A 104 -5.87 11.05 8.38
N GLU A 105 -5.66 10.73 9.65
CA GLU A 105 -6.78 10.51 10.57
C GLU A 105 -7.54 11.82 10.73
N ALA A 106 -8.88 11.70 10.70
CA ALA A 106 -9.73 12.86 10.94
C ALA A 106 -9.57 13.29 12.39
N LYS A 107 -9.36 14.58 12.61
CA LYS A 107 -9.32 15.11 13.97
C LYS A 107 -10.71 15.53 14.39
N PRO A 108 -11.09 15.24 15.62
CA PRO A 108 -12.38 15.70 16.12
C PRO A 108 -12.47 17.21 16.20
#